data_acaf9a8c1e8f31391be5e1cc3b996a17
#
_entry.id   acaf9a8c1e8f31391be5e1cc3b996a17
#
_cell.length_a   1.000
_cell.length_b   1.000
_cell.length_c   1.000
_cell.angle_alpha   90.00
_cell.angle_beta   90.00
_cell.angle_gamma   90.00
#
_symmetry.space_group_name_H-M   'P 1'
#
loop_
_entity.id
_entity.type
_entity.pdbx_description
1 polymer ?
#
loop_
_entity_poly.entity_id
_entity_poly.type
_entity_poly.pdbx_seq_one_letter_code
_entity_poly.pdbx_strand_id
1 'polypeptide(L)'
;MSATPAIFWPHSEHWSVKIPLQTPHYRMPVMKDKGFVIMKTLDISNIPSSEWENLTYMDWKSGGDTNFAPLASCDGTIECKGFWENGKTDKDAKFTPNADLAPNLMKYIRSIPANFGRVRIIKLEPQTHDQAIRSVHRDDNNRLNPEDEGWVVRMWIELTDNPDSYMLLYDSDENNLPIKESEARVPMPKGAHFVVDSQRLWHVGVHNGNKPRYAVIISTESSPELNEWIIGKM
;
A
#
# COMPACT_ATOMS: atom_id res chain seq x y z
N MET A 1 -18.70 -25.34 -28.64
CA MET A 1 -17.54 -25.55 -27.76
C MET A 1 -16.78 -24.25 -27.75
N SER A 2 -16.99 -23.44 -26.73
CA SER A 2 -16.38 -22.11 -26.60
C SER A 2 -15.10 -22.27 -25.79
N ALA A 3 -13.96 -21.99 -26.41
CA ALA A 3 -12.66 -21.98 -25.74
C ALA A 3 -12.56 -20.75 -24.85
N THR A 4 -12.38 -20.99 -23.58
CA THR A 4 -12.07 -19.93 -22.58
C THR A 4 -10.71 -19.32 -22.92
N PRO A 5 -10.57 -18.00 -23.03
CA PRO A 5 -9.27 -17.39 -23.30
C PRO A 5 -8.33 -17.62 -22.12
N ALA A 6 -7.13 -18.12 -22.42
CA ALA A 6 -6.07 -18.25 -21.43
C ALA A 6 -5.68 -16.85 -20.93
N ILE A 7 -5.70 -16.67 -19.62
CA ILE A 7 -5.22 -15.45 -18.96
C ILE A 7 -3.70 -15.43 -19.10
N PHE A 8 -3.17 -14.54 -19.92
CA PHE A 8 -1.74 -14.30 -20.06
C PHE A 8 -1.29 -13.46 -18.85
N TRP A 9 -0.54 -14.08 -17.94
CA TRP A 9 0.21 -13.37 -16.91
C TRP A 9 1.47 -12.79 -17.54
N PRO A 10 1.82 -11.53 -17.30
CA PRO A 10 3.08 -11.00 -17.78
C PRO A 10 4.24 -11.80 -17.14
N HIS A 11 5.12 -12.35 -17.97
CA HIS A 11 6.34 -13.00 -17.52
C HIS A 11 7.19 -12.00 -16.74
N SER A 12 7.26 -12.18 -15.43
CA SER A 12 8.28 -11.50 -14.61
C SER A 12 9.64 -12.17 -14.95
N GLU A 13 10.60 -11.37 -15.39
CA GLU A 13 11.97 -11.83 -15.59
C GLU A 13 12.51 -12.44 -14.30
N HIS A 14 13.11 -13.62 -14.43
CA HIS A 14 13.66 -14.42 -13.35
C HIS A 14 14.79 -13.67 -12.61
N TRP A 15 14.50 -13.19 -11.41
CA TRP A 15 15.54 -12.78 -10.46
C TRP A 15 15.60 -13.79 -9.32
N SER A 16 16.40 -14.84 -9.48
CA SER A 16 16.77 -15.72 -8.36
C SER A 16 17.91 -15.06 -7.59
N VAL A 17 17.60 -14.21 -6.63
CA VAL A 17 18.57 -13.75 -5.65
C VAL A 17 18.63 -14.81 -4.54
N LYS A 18 19.75 -15.55 -4.44
CA LYS A 18 20.07 -16.35 -3.26
C LYS A 18 20.32 -15.39 -2.09
N ILE A 19 19.37 -15.31 -1.16
CA ILE A 19 19.52 -14.51 0.07
C ILE A 19 20.43 -15.28 1.02
N PRO A 20 21.56 -14.71 1.47
CA PRO A 20 22.36 -15.28 2.56
C PRO A 20 21.52 -15.37 3.84
N LEU A 21 21.80 -16.37 4.69
CA LEU A 21 21.23 -16.50 6.04
C LEU A 21 21.87 -15.41 6.93
N GLN A 22 21.34 -14.20 6.87
CA GLN A 22 21.69 -13.10 7.78
C GLN A 22 20.52 -12.85 8.73
N THR A 23 20.75 -12.07 9.78
CA THR A 23 19.71 -11.71 10.76
C THR A 23 18.48 -11.17 10.05
N PRO A 24 17.31 -11.83 10.18
CA PRO A 24 16.15 -11.42 9.39
C PRO A 24 15.65 -10.05 9.86
N HIS A 25 15.14 -9.25 8.93
CA HIS A 25 14.42 -8.02 9.24
C HIS A 25 13.45 -8.21 10.40
N TYR A 26 13.33 -7.21 11.27
CA TYR A 26 12.28 -7.23 12.25
C TYR A 26 10.90 -7.23 11.55
N ARG A 27 10.19 -8.31 11.74
CA ARG A 27 8.81 -8.47 11.25
C ARG A 27 7.85 -8.46 12.43
N MET A 28 6.84 -7.60 12.35
CA MET A 28 5.87 -7.45 13.44
C MET A 28 5.13 -8.75 13.73
N PRO A 29 5.13 -9.25 14.99
CA PRO A 29 4.41 -10.47 15.39
C PRO A 29 2.93 -10.45 15.04
N VAL A 30 2.27 -9.28 15.13
CA VAL A 30 0.84 -9.12 14.82
C VAL A 30 0.49 -9.45 13.36
N MET A 31 1.46 -9.40 12.45
CA MET A 31 1.27 -9.70 11.02
C MET A 31 1.77 -11.10 10.61
N LYS A 32 2.37 -11.87 11.54
CA LYS A 32 3.09 -13.10 11.23
C LYS A 32 2.27 -14.10 10.42
N ASP A 33 1.04 -14.36 10.83
CA ASP A 33 0.23 -15.44 10.26
C ASP A 33 -0.38 -15.03 8.91
N LYS A 34 -1.07 -13.90 8.87
CA LYS A 34 -1.86 -13.49 7.71
C LYS A 34 -1.14 -12.52 6.77
N GLY A 35 -0.06 -11.85 7.21
CA GLY A 35 0.58 -10.77 6.45
C GLY A 35 -0.24 -9.49 6.36
N PHE A 36 -1.39 -9.40 7.04
CA PHE A 36 -2.18 -8.19 7.15
C PHE A 36 -2.93 -8.11 8.48
N VAL A 37 -3.30 -6.89 8.87
CA VAL A 37 -4.07 -6.58 10.08
C VAL A 37 -5.11 -5.53 9.77
N ILE A 38 -6.35 -5.76 10.17
CA ILE A 38 -7.43 -4.78 10.12
C ILE A 38 -7.54 -4.13 11.49
N MET A 39 -7.46 -2.82 11.53
CA MET A 39 -7.59 -2.01 12.74
C MET A 39 -9.00 -1.44 12.86
N LYS A 40 -9.32 -0.85 14.02
CA LYS A 40 -10.56 -0.11 14.20
C LYS A 40 -10.70 0.97 13.12
N THR A 41 -11.91 1.15 12.63
CA THR A 41 -12.25 2.24 11.72
C THR A 41 -11.80 3.58 12.30
N LEU A 42 -11.04 4.33 11.52
CA LEU A 42 -10.59 5.65 11.89
C LEU A 42 -11.72 6.66 11.70
N ASP A 43 -12.01 7.45 12.72
CA ASP A 43 -12.89 8.60 12.54
C ASP A 43 -12.16 9.71 11.77
N ILE A 44 -12.58 9.91 10.54
CA ILE A 44 -12.07 10.96 9.64
C ILE A 44 -13.10 12.04 9.36
N SER A 45 -14.16 12.13 10.17
CA SER A 45 -15.23 13.13 10.00
C SER A 45 -14.74 14.57 10.08
N ASN A 46 -13.67 14.80 10.82
CA ASN A 46 -13.04 16.11 11.02
C ASN A 46 -11.99 16.45 9.95
N ILE A 47 -11.77 15.59 8.96
CA ILE A 47 -10.82 15.82 7.88
C ILE A 47 -11.61 16.28 6.65
N PRO A 48 -11.47 17.54 6.20
CA PRO A 48 -12.20 18.04 5.04
C PRO A 48 -11.71 17.39 3.74
N SER A 49 -12.61 17.15 2.79
CA SER A 49 -12.26 16.51 1.52
C SER A 49 -11.24 17.31 0.69
N SER A 50 -11.16 18.60 0.93
CA SER A 50 -10.16 19.47 0.29
C SER A 50 -8.71 19.02 0.56
N GLU A 51 -8.45 18.27 1.66
CA GLU A 51 -7.12 17.74 1.97
C GLU A 51 -6.70 16.58 1.06
N TRP A 52 -7.59 16.05 0.25
CA TRP A 52 -7.24 15.06 -0.76
C TRP A 52 -7.75 15.40 -2.17
N GLU A 53 -8.81 16.19 -2.30
CA GLU A 53 -9.35 16.55 -3.62
C GLU A 53 -8.54 17.66 -4.30
N ASN A 54 -7.94 18.57 -3.53
CA ASN A 54 -7.26 19.78 -4.04
C ASN A 54 -5.73 19.66 -4.12
N LEU A 55 -5.19 18.47 -3.98
CA LEU A 55 -3.75 18.26 -4.06
C LEU A 55 -3.24 18.21 -5.52
N THR A 56 -1.94 18.34 -5.69
CA THR A 56 -1.30 18.10 -6.98
C THR A 56 -1.17 16.58 -7.19
N TYR A 57 -1.96 16.06 -8.13
CA TYR A 57 -1.92 14.67 -8.56
C TYR A 57 -1.02 14.48 -9.77
N MET A 58 -0.48 13.29 -9.91
CA MET A 58 0.30 12.86 -11.05
C MET A 58 -0.11 11.44 -11.47
N ASP A 59 0.04 11.16 -12.75
CA ASP A 59 -0.25 9.85 -13.32
C ASP A 59 0.82 8.84 -12.90
N TRP A 60 0.41 7.58 -12.73
CA TRP A 60 1.35 6.50 -12.56
C TRP A 60 2.06 6.19 -13.88
N LYS A 61 3.38 5.97 -13.86
CA LYS A 61 4.20 5.77 -15.07
C LYS A 61 3.74 4.61 -15.97
N SER A 62 3.13 3.57 -15.40
CA SER A 62 2.63 2.43 -16.16
C SER A 62 1.30 2.70 -16.86
N GLY A 63 0.72 3.89 -16.67
CA GLY A 63 -0.62 4.21 -17.11
C GLY A 63 -1.69 3.59 -16.23
N GLY A 64 -2.94 3.71 -16.66
CA GLY A 64 -4.13 3.19 -15.95
C GLY A 64 -4.92 4.29 -15.24
N ASP A 65 -6.00 3.85 -14.59
CA ASP A 65 -7.01 4.74 -13.99
C ASP A 65 -6.64 5.16 -12.54
N THR A 66 -5.34 5.19 -12.24
CA THR A 66 -4.82 5.52 -10.91
C THR A 66 -3.90 6.71 -10.94
N ASN A 67 -4.24 7.74 -10.16
CA ASN A 67 -3.42 8.91 -9.94
C ASN A 67 -2.92 8.95 -8.49
N PHE A 68 -1.80 9.62 -8.25
CA PHE A 68 -1.20 9.75 -6.93
C PHE A 68 -0.88 11.20 -6.60
N ALA A 69 -1.21 11.63 -5.37
CA ALA A 69 -0.72 12.85 -4.76
C ALA A 69 0.27 12.50 -3.66
N PRO A 70 1.59 12.64 -3.88
CA PRO A 70 2.59 12.35 -2.86
C PRO A 70 2.54 13.38 -1.73
N LEU A 71 2.41 12.90 -0.48
CA LEU A 71 2.56 13.66 0.76
C LEU A 71 4.01 13.53 1.29
N ALA A 72 4.66 12.40 0.99
CA ALA A 72 6.08 12.20 1.23
C ALA A 72 6.70 11.40 0.09
N SER A 73 7.89 11.79 -0.33
CA SER A 73 8.68 11.20 -1.41
C SER A 73 10.15 11.08 -1.01
N CYS A 74 10.95 10.50 -1.87
CA CYS A 74 12.38 10.26 -1.64
C CYS A 74 13.18 11.53 -1.31
N ASP A 75 12.85 12.64 -1.94
CA ASP A 75 13.57 13.93 -1.78
C ASP A 75 12.66 15.10 -1.38
N GLY A 76 11.35 14.87 -1.21
CA GLY A 76 10.36 15.88 -0.84
C GLY A 76 9.75 16.61 -2.04
N THR A 77 10.02 16.19 -3.27
CA THR A 77 9.38 16.74 -4.46
C THR A 77 8.07 16.02 -4.79
N ILE A 78 7.24 16.64 -5.63
CA ILE A 78 6.02 16.01 -6.17
C ILE A 78 6.44 14.99 -7.22
N GLU A 79 6.68 13.74 -6.78
CA GLU A 79 7.09 12.64 -7.64
C GLU A 79 6.63 11.28 -7.06
N CYS A 80 6.53 10.25 -7.89
CA CYS A 80 6.08 8.90 -7.49
C CYS A 80 7.10 7.80 -7.83
N LYS A 81 8.39 8.14 -8.01
CA LYS A 81 9.44 7.15 -8.27
C LYS A 81 9.60 6.18 -7.11
N GLY A 82 10.10 4.97 -7.41
CA GLY A 82 10.54 4.05 -6.38
C GLY A 82 11.75 4.62 -5.61
N PHE A 83 11.81 4.39 -4.31
CA PHE A 83 12.96 4.82 -3.51
C PHE A 83 14.25 4.16 -3.99
N TRP A 84 14.17 2.87 -4.34
CA TRP A 84 15.30 2.12 -4.90
C TRP A 84 15.83 2.69 -6.22
N GLU A 85 14.99 3.34 -7.04
CA GLU A 85 15.43 4.02 -8.27
C GLU A 85 16.36 5.20 -7.96
N ASN A 86 16.29 5.74 -6.75
CA ASN A 86 17.13 6.80 -6.22
C ASN A 86 18.21 6.26 -5.26
N GLY A 87 18.42 4.94 -5.20
CA GLY A 87 19.40 4.30 -4.32
C GLY A 87 19.09 4.43 -2.83
N LYS A 88 17.80 4.62 -2.46
CA LYS A 88 17.35 4.80 -1.08
C LYS A 88 16.38 3.70 -0.63
N THR A 89 16.26 3.54 0.69
CA THR A 89 15.29 2.66 1.32
C THR A 89 13.93 3.35 1.45
N ASP A 90 12.82 2.61 1.36
CA ASP A 90 11.44 3.17 1.45
C ASP A 90 11.04 3.45 2.91
N LYS A 91 11.87 4.19 3.65
CA LYS A 91 11.70 4.56 5.06
C LYS A 91 12.27 5.94 5.44
N ASP A 92 13.02 6.59 4.54
CA ASP A 92 13.68 7.88 4.77
C ASP A 92 13.09 8.97 3.87
N ALA A 93 11.77 9.10 3.90
CA ALA A 93 11.07 10.09 3.09
C ALA A 93 11.17 11.50 3.64
N LYS A 94 11.00 12.46 2.74
CA LYS A 94 10.78 13.87 3.06
C LYS A 94 9.37 14.27 2.65
N PHE A 95 8.72 15.11 3.46
CA PHE A 95 7.40 15.63 3.13
C PHE A 95 7.47 16.55 1.92
N THR A 96 6.43 16.49 1.10
CA THR A 96 6.26 17.30 -0.11
C THR A 96 5.42 18.55 0.19
N PRO A 97 5.33 19.52 -0.74
CA PRO A 97 4.38 20.64 -0.60
C PRO A 97 2.91 20.22 -0.45
N ASN A 98 2.49 19.06 -0.97
CA ASN A 98 1.14 18.54 -0.74
C ASN A 98 0.85 18.27 0.75
N ALA A 99 1.87 17.93 1.55
CA ALA A 99 1.69 17.68 2.97
C ALA A 99 1.21 18.95 3.74
N ASP A 100 1.61 20.14 3.28
CA ASP A 100 1.19 21.41 3.90
C ASP A 100 -0.29 21.72 3.60
N LEU A 101 -0.83 21.15 2.52
CA LEU A 101 -2.22 21.28 2.13
C LEU A 101 -3.15 20.25 2.79
N ALA A 102 -2.60 19.30 3.53
CA ALA A 102 -3.33 18.22 4.21
C ALA A 102 -3.04 18.16 5.72
N PRO A 103 -3.23 19.26 6.50
CA PRO A 103 -2.74 19.36 7.87
C PRO A 103 -3.37 18.34 8.83
N ASN A 104 -4.67 18.03 8.69
CA ASN A 104 -5.34 17.07 9.58
C ASN A 104 -4.92 15.64 9.26
N LEU A 105 -4.80 15.26 7.99
CA LEU A 105 -4.23 13.98 7.57
C LEU A 105 -2.79 13.86 8.08
N MET A 106 -1.97 14.88 7.89
CA MET A 106 -0.58 14.89 8.34
C MET A 106 -0.43 14.83 9.86
N LYS A 107 -1.35 15.42 10.62
CA LYS A 107 -1.39 15.29 12.08
C LYS A 107 -1.56 13.82 12.48
N TYR A 108 -2.46 13.10 11.82
CA TYR A 108 -2.64 11.66 12.07
C TYR A 108 -1.41 10.86 11.63
N ILE A 109 -0.93 11.05 10.40
CA ILE A 109 0.22 10.33 9.86
C ILE A 109 1.44 10.48 10.78
N ARG A 110 1.74 11.68 11.23
CA ARG A 110 2.86 11.96 12.17
C ARG A 110 2.67 11.36 13.57
N SER A 111 1.47 10.92 13.93
CA SER A 111 1.21 10.22 15.19
C SER A 111 1.56 8.72 15.15
N ILE A 112 1.82 8.17 13.97
CA ILE A 112 2.24 6.78 13.80
C ILE A 112 3.71 6.66 14.21
N PRO A 113 4.09 5.80 15.17
CA PRO A 113 5.46 5.69 15.66
C PRO A 113 6.32 4.84 14.71
N ALA A 114 6.64 5.38 13.54
CA ALA A 114 7.43 4.68 12.53
C ALA A 114 8.27 5.65 11.69
N ASN A 115 9.35 5.17 11.12
CA ASN A 115 10.02 5.84 10.00
C ASN A 115 9.15 5.67 8.75
N PHE A 116 9.01 6.75 7.96
CA PHE A 116 8.16 6.77 6.79
C PHE A 116 8.97 6.64 5.51
N GLY A 117 8.49 5.79 4.62
CA GLY A 117 8.82 5.85 3.22
C GLY A 117 7.81 6.71 2.45
N ARG A 118 7.38 6.24 1.28
CA ARG A 118 6.36 6.94 0.50
C ARG A 118 5.06 7.07 1.29
N VAL A 119 4.55 8.31 1.32
CA VAL A 119 3.19 8.60 1.77
C VAL A 119 2.47 9.28 0.62
N ARG A 120 1.35 8.71 0.18
CA ARG A 120 0.63 9.25 -0.96
C ARG A 120 -0.86 9.03 -0.85
N ILE A 121 -1.63 9.93 -1.41
CA ILE A 121 -3.05 9.70 -1.64
C ILE A 121 -3.20 9.10 -3.03
N ILE A 122 -3.87 7.97 -3.10
CA ILE A 122 -4.29 7.34 -4.33
C ILE A 122 -5.69 7.86 -4.69
N LYS A 123 -5.87 8.23 -5.95
CA LYS A 123 -7.17 8.43 -6.58
C LYS A 123 -7.36 7.30 -7.58
N LEU A 124 -8.36 6.47 -7.36
CA LEU A 124 -8.70 5.32 -8.20
C LEU A 124 -10.07 5.53 -8.82
N GLU A 125 -10.14 5.53 -10.15
CA GLU A 125 -11.40 5.55 -10.87
C GLU A 125 -12.14 4.21 -10.76
N PRO A 126 -13.47 4.17 -10.93
CA PRO A 126 -14.23 2.94 -10.92
C PRO A 126 -13.69 1.93 -11.94
N GLN A 127 -13.60 0.67 -11.53
CA GLN A 127 -13.15 -0.42 -12.39
C GLN A 127 -13.87 -1.72 -12.05
N THR A 128 -14.07 -2.59 -13.04
CA THR A 128 -14.63 -3.91 -12.79
C THR A 128 -13.63 -4.80 -12.05
N HIS A 129 -14.14 -5.84 -11.39
CA HIS A 129 -13.29 -6.86 -10.77
C HIS A 129 -12.27 -7.44 -11.77
N ASP A 130 -12.70 -7.79 -12.99
CA ASP A 130 -11.83 -8.35 -14.02
C ASP A 130 -10.73 -7.38 -14.50
N GLN A 131 -11.01 -6.09 -14.49
CA GLN A 131 -10.01 -5.06 -14.76
C GLN A 131 -8.99 -4.97 -13.61
N ALA A 132 -9.47 -4.93 -12.37
CA ALA A 132 -8.61 -4.87 -11.20
C ALA A 132 -7.66 -6.07 -11.10
N ILE A 133 -8.16 -7.29 -11.30
CA ILE A 133 -7.36 -8.53 -11.24
C ILE A 133 -6.15 -8.50 -12.19
N ARG A 134 -6.25 -7.82 -13.33
CA ARG A 134 -5.12 -7.70 -14.28
C ARG A 134 -3.94 -6.89 -13.70
N SER A 135 -4.19 -6.14 -12.63
CA SER A 135 -3.20 -5.30 -11.95
C SER A 135 -2.74 -5.88 -10.61
N VAL A 136 -3.08 -7.15 -10.32
CA VAL A 136 -2.58 -7.85 -9.13
C VAL A 136 -1.07 -7.88 -9.16
N HIS A 137 -0.44 -7.41 -8.08
CA HIS A 137 1.02 -7.32 -7.98
C HIS A 137 1.48 -7.47 -6.53
N ARG A 138 2.79 -7.54 -6.36
CA ARG A 138 3.49 -7.35 -5.09
C ARG A 138 4.38 -6.12 -5.19
N ASP A 139 4.55 -5.43 -4.09
CA ASP A 139 5.50 -4.34 -3.99
C ASP A 139 6.94 -4.86 -3.83
N ASP A 140 7.91 -3.95 -4.02
CA ASP A 140 9.34 -4.21 -3.81
C ASP A 140 9.92 -3.13 -2.87
N ASN A 141 9.28 -2.94 -1.73
CA ASN A 141 9.61 -1.84 -0.79
C ASN A 141 10.92 -2.09 -0.02
N ASN A 142 11.32 -3.35 0.12
CA ASN A 142 12.48 -3.76 0.91
C ASN A 142 13.72 -4.08 0.05
N ARG A 143 13.71 -3.74 -1.23
CA ARG A 143 14.79 -4.08 -2.18
C ARG A 143 16.18 -3.63 -1.75
N LEU A 144 16.29 -2.45 -1.14
CA LEU A 144 17.54 -1.88 -0.62
C LEU A 144 17.54 -1.77 0.90
N ASN A 145 16.54 -2.36 1.57
CA ASN A 145 16.45 -2.29 3.01
C ASN A 145 17.48 -3.22 3.66
N PRO A 146 18.38 -2.72 4.56
CA PRO A 146 19.34 -3.56 5.27
C PRO A 146 18.65 -4.65 6.09
N GLU A 147 19.23 -5.85 6.13
CA GLU A 147 18.62 -7.03 6.74
C GLU A 147 18.43 -6.93 8.26
N ASP A 148 19.28 -6.16 8.94
CA ASP A 148 19.22 -5.91 10.38
C ASP A 148 18.24 -4.80 10.80
N GLU A 149 17.51 -4.24 9.86
CA GLU A 149 16.53 -3.17 10.10
C GLU A 149 15.08 -3.68 10.04
N GLY A 150 14.10 -2.79 10.29
CA GLY A 150 12.69 -3.13 10.23
C GLY A 150 12.20 -3.40 8.81
N TRP A 151 11.27 -4.34 8.65
CA TRP A 151 10.62 -4.63 7.37
C TRP A 151 9.63 -3.52 7.00
N VAL A 152 9.68 -3.02 5.77
CA VAL A 152 8.74 -2.00 5.31
C VAL A 152 7.41 -2.64 4.89
N VAL A 153 6.33 -2.18 5.51
CA VAL A 153 4.94 -2.57 5.23
C VAL A 153 4.13 -1.38 4.73
N ARG A 154 2.92 -1.65 4.24
CA ARG A 154 1.98 -0.62 3.78
C ARG A 154 0.79 -0.51 4.70
N MET A 155 0.47 0.72 5.11
CA MET A 155 -0.76 1.06 5.81
C MET A 155 -1.71 1.76 4.85
N TRP A 156 -3.01 1.47 4.95
CA TRP A 156 -4.09 2.08 4.18
C TRP A 156 -5.08 2.78 5.09
N ILE A 157 -5.58 3.93 4.65
CA ILE A 157 -6.68 4.67 5.27
C ILE A 157 -7.63 5.10 4.16
N GLU A 158 -8.87 4.61 4.20
CA GLU A 158 -9.89 4.98 3.23
C GLU A 158 -10.49 6.34 3.57
N LEU A 159 -10.52 7.25 2.58
CA LEU A 159 -10.99 8.62 2.77
C LEU A 159 -12.43 8.82 2.26
N THR A 160 -12.88 7.98 1.34
CA THR A 160 -14.20 8.09 0.73
C THR A 160 -15.06 6.87 1.03
N ASP A 161 -16.38 7.05 0.99
CA ASP A 161 -17.33 5.97 1.25
C ASP A 161 -17.54 5.13 -0.01
N ASN A 162 -17.05 3.90 0.04
CA ASN A 162 -17.10 2.94 -1.07
C ASN A 162 -17.42 1.56 -0.51
N PRO A 163 -18.68 1.29 -0.12
CA PRO A 163 -19.09 0.09 0.61
C PRO A 163 -18.81 -1.21 -0.16
N ASP A 164 -18.81 -1.15 -1.50
CA ASP A 164 -18.57 -2.30 -2.37
C ASP A 164 -17.11 -2.44 -2.80
N SER A 165 -16.21 -1.60 -2.26
CA SER A 165 -14.78 -1.65 -2.54
C SER A 165 -14.04 -2.49 -1.52
N TYR A 166 -13.01 -3.18 -1.96
CA TYR A 166 -12.19 -4.05 -1.10
C TYR A 166 -10.78 -4.22 -1.65
N MET A 167 -9.86 -4.53 -0.76
CA MET A 167 -8.53 -5.00 -1.12
C MET A 167 -8.56 -6.52 -1.28
N LEU A 168 -8.13 -7.03 -2.44
CA LEU A 168 -7.84 -8.44 -2.64
C LEU A 168 -6.43 -8.74 -2.19
N LEU A 169 -6.25 -9.84 -1.46
CA LEU A 169 -4.97 -10.33 -1.00
C LEU A 169 -4.86 -11.82 -1.32
N TYR A 170 -3.67 -12.27 -1.75
CA TYR A 170 -3.36 -13.68 -1.98
C TYR A 170 -1.98 -14.03 -1.42
N ASP A 171 -1.83 -15.24 -0.90
CA ASP A 171 -0.52 -15.82 -0.62
C ASP A 171 0.19 -16.21 -1.92
N SER A 172 1.51 -16.49 -1.82
CA SER A 172 2.33 -16.96 -2.93
C SER A 172 2.57 -18.45 -2.83
N ASP A 173 2.58 -19.14 -3.95
CA ASP A 173 3.08 -20.51 -4.06
C ASP A 173 4.62 -20.56 -4.10
N GLU A 174 5.18 -21.75 -4.26
CA GLU A 174 6.62 -21.99 -4.38
C GLU A 174 7.28 -21.33 -5.60
N ASN A 175 6.48 -21.03 -6.64
CA ASN A 175 6.92 -20.36 -7.85
C ASN A 175 6.69 -18.84 -7.80
N ASN A 176 6.30 -18.31 -6.63
CA ASN A 176 5.94 -16.91 -6.42
C ASN A 176 4.71 -16.45 -7.24
N LEU A 177 3.76 -17.34 -7.52
CA LEU A 177 2.48 -17.02 -8.14
C LEU A 177 1.37 -16.92 -7.08
N PRO A 178 0.30 -16.13 -7.33
CA PRO A 178 -0.79 -16.00 -6.36
C PRO A 178 -1.60 -17.30 -6.26
N ILE A 179 -1.82 -17.76 -5.02
CA ILE A 179 -2.68 -18.92 -4.72
C ILE A 179 -4.13 -18.42 -4.63
N LYS A 180 -4.96 -18.78 -5.59
CA LYS A 180 -6.36 -18.32 -5.66
C LYS A 180 -7.19 -18.75 -4.45
N GLU A 181 -6.93 -19.91 -3.90
CA GLU A 181 -7.63 -20.49 -2.75
C GLU A 181 -7.32 -19.75 -1.45
N SER A 182 -6.26 -18.97 -1.42
CA SER A 182 -5.88 -18.11 -0.27
C SER A 182 -6.54 -16.73 -0.30
N GLU A 183 -7.46 -16.48 -1.25
CA GLU A 183 -8.11 -15.18 -1.41
C GLU A 183 -8.68 -14.65 -0.10
N ALA A 184 -8.21 -13.47 0.30
CA ALA A 184 -8.77 -12.70 1.39
C ALA A 184 -9.24 -11.34 0.88
N ARG A 185 -10.38 -10.87 1.40
CA ARG A 185 -10.96 -9.57 1.06
C ARG A 185 -10.98 -8.69 2.29
N VAL A 186 -10.30 -7.55 2.22
CA VAL A 186 -10.36 -6.51 3.24
C VAL A 186 -11.33 -5.44 2.76
N PRO A 187 -12.52 -5.29 3.42
CA PRO A 187 -13.48 -4.25 3.06
C PRO A 187 -12.88 -2.86 3.22
N MET A 188 -13.25 -1.93 2.34
CA MET A 188 -12.72 -0.57 2.31
C MET A 188 -13.82 0.50 2.42
N PRO A 189 -14.71 0.48 3.45
CA PRO A 189 -15.61 1.58 3.73
C PRO A 189 -14.81 2.81 4.21
N LYS A 190 -15.44 3.97 4.24
CA LYS A 190 -14.83 5.21 4.75
C LYS A 190 -14.25 5.01 6.15
N GLY A 191 -13.00 5.42 6.32
CA GLY A 191 -12.24 5.23 7.55
C GLY A 191 -11.66 3.82 7.75
N ALA A 192 -11.86 2.88 6.81
CA ALA A 192 -11.19 1.58 6.89
C ALA A 192 -9.69 1.77 7.03
N HIS A 193 -9.11 1.07 8.00
CA HIS A 193 -7.73 1.25 8.40
C HIS A 193 -7.07 -0.12 8.57
N PHE A 194 -6.04 -0.40 7.80
CA PHE A 194 -5.39 -1.71 7.80
C PHE A 194 -3.94 -1.63 7.36
N VAL A 195 -3.15 -2.62 7.73
CA VAL A 195 -1.73 -2.77 7.35
C VAL A 195 -1.57 -4.06 6.57
N VAL A 196 -0.74 -4.03 5.52
CA VAL A 196 -0.45 -5.18 4.66
C VAL A 196 1.05 -5.28 4.44
N ASP A 197 1.60 -6.47 4.56
CA ASP A 197 2.91 -6.82 4.00
C ASP A 197 2.76 -7.00 2.48
N SER A 198 2.78 -5.88 1.78
CA SER A 198 2.52 -5.80 0.34
C SER A 198 3.65 -6.40 -0.52
N GLN A 199 4.80 -6.72 0.07
CA GLN A 199 5.85 -7.47 -0.60
C GLN A 199 5.68 -8.99 -0.43
N ARG A 200 5.07 -9.44 0.68
CA ARG A 200 4.70 -10.85 0.88
C ARG A 200 3.46 -11.22 0.09
N LEU A 201 2.41 -10.40 0.18
CA LEU A 201 1.09 -10.70 -0.37
C LEU A 201 0.91 -10.07 -1.75
N TRP A 202 0.38 -10.85 -2.68
CA TRP A 202 -0.20 -10.33 -3.90
C TRP A 202 -1.44 -9.52 -3.55
N HIS A 203 -1.56 -8.33 -4.12
CA HIS A 203 -2.66 -7.44 -3.76
C HIS A 203 -3.14 -6.58 -4.93
N VAL A 204 -4.40 -6.15 -4.83
CA VAL A 204 -4.99 -5.13 -5.69
C VAL A 204 -6.23 -4.54 -5.02
N GLY A 205 -6.43 -3.24 -5.16
CA GLY A 205 -7.68 -2.58 -4.79
C GLY A 205 -8.75 -2.78 -5.86
N VAL A 206 -9.91 -3.31 -5.47
CA VAL A 206 -11.10 -3.40 -6.35
C VAL A 206 -12.04 -2.27 -5.97
N HIS A 207 -12.44 -1.47 -6.96
CA HIS A 207 -13.31 -0.33 -6.75
C HIS A 207 -14.58 -0.43 -7.60
N ASN A 208 -15.63 -1.02 -7.04
CA ASN A 208 -16.93 -1.21 -7.70
C ASN A 208 -17.86 0.01 -7.61
N GLY A 209 -17.37 1.14 -7.13
CA GLY A 209 -18.16 2.38 -7.00
C GLY A 209 -18.45 3.06 -8.33
N ASN A 210 -19.09 4.22 -8.27
CA ASN A 210 -19.42 5.06 -9.43
C ASN A 210 -18.80 6.47 -9.38
N LYS A 211 -17.92 6.70 -8.41
CA LYS A 211 -17.17 7.95 -8.22
C LYS A 211 -15.72 7.59 -7.89
N PRO A 212 -14.76 8.50 -8.11
CA PRO A 212 -13.39 8.28 -7.70
C PRO A 212 -13.27 7.91 -6.22
N ARG A 213 -12.43 6.93 -5.91
CA ARG A 213 -12.07 6.53 -4.55
C ARG A 213 -10.75 7.17 -4.17
N TYR A 214 -10.68 7.64 -2.94
CA TYR A 214 -9.45 8.19 -2.37
C TYR A 214 -9.03 7.40 -1.13
N ALA A 215 -7.74 7.08 -1.05
CA ALA A 215 -7.13 6.43 0.10
C ALA A 215 -5.71 6.95 0.34
N VAL A 216 -5.28 7.00 1.59
CA VAL A 216 -3.87 7.23 1.94
C VAL A 216 -3.16 5.89 1.95
N ILE A 217 -2.00 5.82 1.31
CA ILE A 217 -1.06 4.70 1.41
C ILE A 217 0.21 5.21 2.06
N ILE A 218 0.66 4.50 3.10
CA ILE A 218 1.80 4.88 3.91
C ILE A 218 2.79 3.71 3.95
N SER A 219 4.02 3.89 3.47
CA SER A 219 5.13 2.97 3.76
C SER A 219 5.64 3.26 5.17
N THR A 220 5.69 2.23 6.01
CA THR A 220 6.18 2.32 7.38
C THR A 220 7.21 1.23 7.66
N GLU A 221 8.29 1.57 8.32
CA GLU A 221 9.26 0.60 8.82
C GLU A 221 8.71 -0.12 10.06
N SER A 222 8.78 -1.44 10.07
CA SER A 222 8.36 -2.25 11.22
C SER A 222 9.28 -2.06 12.40
N SER A 223 8.67 -1.87 13.58
CA SER A 223 9.38 -1.78 14.87
C SER A 223 8.51 -2.37 15.99
N PRO A 224 9.09 -2.68 17.16
CA PRO A 224 8.30 -3.04 18.33
C PRO A 224 7.25 -1.98 18.69
N GLU A 225 7.59 -0.71 18.61
CA GLU A 225 6.70 0.41 18.91
C GLU A 225 5.52 0.46 17.93
N LEU A 226 5.77 0.26 16.63
CA LEU A 226 4.70 0.18 15.63
C LEU A 226 3.81 -1.04 15.85
N ASN A 227 4.39 -2.20 16.22
CA ASN A 227 3.63 -3.40 16.54
C ASN A 227 2.64 -3.16 17.67
N GLU A 228 3.11 -2.59 18.81
CA GLU A 228 2.25 -2.27 19.96
C GLU A 228 1.20 -1.22 19.62
N TRP A 229 1.56 -0.22 18.82
CA TRP A 229 0.61 0.79 18.37
C TRP A 229 -0.51 0.18 17.50
N ILE A 230 -0.19 -0.76 16.60
CA ILE A 230 -1.19 -1.49 15.80
C ILE A 230 -2.09 -2.32 16.70
N ILE A 231 -1.52 -3.10 17.65
CA ILE A 231 -2.29 -3.91 18.61
C ILE A 231 -3.27 -3.03 19.38
N GLY A 232 -2.85 -1.86 19.84
CA GLY A 232 -3.72 -0.91 20.53
C GLY A 232 -4.87 -0.32 19.68
N LYS A 233 -4.80 -0.51 18.35
CA LYS A 233 -5.80 -0.06 17.36
C LYS A 233 -6.71 -1.19 16.86
N MET A 234 -6.46 -2.43 17.19
CA MET A 234 -7.33 -3.57 16.88
C MET A 234 -8.53 -3.60 17.82
#